data_40015a99a2faa8e79442f77b47cb314c
#
_entry.id   40015a99a2faa8e79442f77b47cb314c
#
_cell.length_a   1.000
_cell.length_b   1.000
_cell.length_c   1.000
_cell.angle_alpha   90.00
_cell.angle_beta   90.00
_cell.angle_gamma   90.00
#
_symmetry.space_group_name_H-M   'P 1'
#
loop_
_entity.id
_entity.type
_entity.pdbx_description
1 polymer ?
#
loop_
_entity_poly.entity_id
_entity_poly.type
_entity_poly.pdbx_seq_one_letter_code
_entity_poly.pdbx_strand_id
1 'polypeptide(L)'
;MKKAFPLCAIVALVTLAVSCADSHNKFAKMSDKAFENAMEQYAPLADSMIANRPGRLPHSIKPDGTLADVPPISWVSGFFPGSLWYIYEYTGNEAFKAYAEHFTHYLKKIQYVTKTHDLGFMMYCSYGNAYRLTGKEEYKDVVVTSAKSLSTRFSPAVGCIKSWEPRVGCNGVDQWDFPVIIDNMMNLELLFEATRLSGDSTFHKMAVSHANNTMQNHIRHEDYSTYHVVNYNPTTGAVEHQRTQQGFADNSTWSRGQAWAIYGFTLCYRYTGDVAYLEIANKLADFVIDNPRLPEDAIPVWDYNVGEEGFVPVKEYTPEQIAQKPRDASAAAVMASGMLELATYSNEAQAARLVATAEKMLCSLSSKNYTAKVGENKRMLLMHSVTAFPIGREIDVPLSYADYYYLEALLRWNKIFGAK
;
A
#
# COMPACT_ATOMS: atom_id res chain seq x y z
N MET A 1 -57.09 -23.87 10.67
CA MET A 1 -55.81 -23.87 11.45
C MET A 1 -54.92 -22.78 10.91
N LYS A 2 -54.84 -21.63 11.57
CA LYS A 2 -53.95 -20.52 11.22
C LYS A 2 -52.55 -20.83 11.79
N LYS A 3 -51.54 -20.99 10.92
CA LYS A 3 -50.17 -21.16 11.35
C LYS A 3 -49.64 -19.84 11.83
N ALA A 4 -49.32 -19.73 13.11
CA ALA A 4 -48.60 -18.59 13.69
C ALA A 4 -47.14 -18.68 13.22
N PHE A 5 -46.65 -17.67 12.48
CA PHE A 5 -45.24 -17.45 12.23
C PHE A 5 -44.56 -17.02 13.55
N PRO A 6 -43.39 -17.53 13.91
CA PRO A 6 -42.79 -17.20 15.18
C PRO A 6 -42.26 -15.76 15.16
N LEU A 7 -42.77 -14.94 16.06
CA LEU A 7 -42.37 -13.55 16.33
C LEU A 7 -40.86 -13.40 16.60
N CYS A 8 -40.19 -14.46 17.02
CA CYS A 8 -38.76 -14.52 17.29
C CYS A 8 -37.87 -14.28 16.04
N ALA A 9 -38.30 -14.70 14.84
CA ALA A 9 -37.48 -14.54 13.62
C ALA A 9 -37.45 -13.08 13.13
N ILE A 10 -38.55 -12.35 13.35
CA ILE A 10 -38.64 -10.91 12.97
C ILE A 10 -37.79 -10.04 13.93
N VAL A 11 -37.81 -10.36 15.23
CA VAL A 11 -37.00 -9.65 16.23
C VAL A 11 -35.51 -9.88 15.99
N ALA A 12 -35.07 -11.08 15.60
CA ALA A 12 -33.67 -11.38 15.30
C ALA A 12 -33.17 -10.66 14.03
N LEU A 13 -33.99 -10.57 12.98
CA LEU A 13 -33.67 -9.84 11.75
C LEU A 13 -33.61 -8.31 11.98
N VAL A 14 -34.51 -7.76 12.79
CA VAL A 14 -34.50 -6.32 13.13
C VAL A 14 -33.32 -5.96 14.03
N THR A 15 -32.95 -6.82 14.99
CA THR A 15 -31.77 -6.59 15.85
C THR A 15 -30.45 -6.70 15.08
N LEU A 16 -30.32 -7.62 14.12
CA LEU A 16 -29.16 -7.68 13.23
C LEU A 16 -29.03 -6.45 12.32
N ALA A 17 -30.14 -6.02 11.71
CA ALA A 17 -30.15 -4.83 10.85
C ALA A 17 -29.84 -3.55 11.63
N VAL A 18 -30.37 -3.39 12.85
CA VAL A 18 -30.07 -2.24 13.73
C VAL A 18 -28.63 -2.27 14.21
N SER A 19 -28.08 -3.44 14.58
CA SER A 19 -26.70 -3.59 14.99
C SER A 19 -25.71 -3.26 13.84
N CYS A 20 -26.01 -3.65 12.61
CA CYS A 20 -25.21 -3.28 11.44
C CYS A 20 -25.31 -1.76 11.14
N ALA A 21 -26.50 -1.16 11.23
CA ALA A 21 -26.67 0.27 11.00
C ALA A 21 -25.93 1.12 12.04
N ASP A 22 -25.93 0.71 13.31
CA ASP A 22 -25.20 1.41 14.38
C ASP A 22 -23.67 1.29 14.21
N SER A 23 -23.17 0.12 13.78
CA SER A 23 -21.75 -0.06 13.50
C SER A 23 -21.29 0.78 12.31
N HIS A 24 -22.08 0.82 11.22
CA HIS A 24 -21.80 1.66 10.04
C HIS A 24 -21.80 3.15 10.39
N ASN A 25 -22.78 3.64 11.16
CA ASN A 25 -22.82 5.03 11.62
C ASN A 25 -21.59 5.40 12.47
N LYS A 26 -21.15 4.49 13.34
CA LYS A 26 -19.95 4.70 14.16
C LYS A 26 -18.70 4.79 13.29
N PHE A 27 -18.56 3.91 12.29
CA PHE A 27 -17.42 3.90 11.39
C PHE A 27 -17.41 5.14 10.48
N ALA A 28 -18.55 5.57 9.96
CA ALA A 28 -18.67 6.79 9.17
C ALA A 28 -18.21 8.02 9.98
N LYS A 29 -18.66 8.17 11.23
CA LYS A 29 -18.21 9.25 12.12
C LYS A 29 -16.71 9.19 12.42
N MET A 30 -16.14 8.00 12.56
CA MET A 30 -14.69 7.81 12.72
C MET A 30 -13.95 8.28 11.45
N SER A 31 -14.46 7.95 10.29
CA SER A 31 -13.92 8.38 9.00
C SER A 31 -14.00 9.91 8.82
N ASP A 32 -15.17 10.52 9.12
CA ASP A 32 -15.31 11.97 9.11
C ASP A 32 -14.26 12.65 9.99
N LYS A 33 -14.09 12.14 11.22
CA LYS A 33 -13.11 12.68 12.17
C LYS A 33 -11.66 12.52 11.68
N ALA A 34 -11.36 11.40 10.99
CA ALA A 34 -10.04 11.17 10.42
C ALA A 34 -9.72 12.19 9.31
N PHE A 35 -10.67 12.50 8.43
CA PHE A 35 -10.50 13.52 7.40
C PHE A 35 -10.47 14.96 7.96
N GLU A 36 -11.24 15.28 9.00
CA GLU A 36 -11.09 16.54 9.74
C GLU A 36 -9.67 16.68 10.30
N ASN A 37 -9.16 15.67 11.02
CA ASN A 37 -7.79 15.67 11.54
C ASN A 37 -6.76 15.79 10.41
N ALA A 38 -6.99 15.13 9.27
CA ALA A 38 -6.10 15.24 8.12
C ALA A 38 -6.05 16.67 7.56
N MET A 39 -7.18 17.36 7.48
CA MET A 39 -7.19 18.78 7.08
C MET A 39 -6.43 19.67 8.06
N GLU A 40 -6.67 19.50 9.37
CA GLU A 40 -6.02 20.29 10.41
C GLU A 40 -4.49 20.04 10.50
N GLN A 41 -4.04 18.83 10.17
CA GLN A 41 -2.63 18.48 10.10
C GLN A 41 -1.97 18.97 8.81
N TYR A 42 -2.58 18.68 7.65
CA TYR A 42 -1.92 18.81 6.36
C TYR A 42 -1.95 20.24 5.79
N ALA A 43 -2.96 21.09 6.11
CA ALA A 43 -2.95 22.46 5.62
C ALA A 43 -1.74 23.25 6.13
N PRO A 44 -1.45 23.32 7.46
CA PRO A 44 -0.25 24.01 7.94
C PRO A 44 1.06 23.32 7.53
N LEU A 45 1.07 21.99 7.31
CA LEU A 45 2.23 21.28 6.77
C LEU A 45 2.51 21.74 5.34
N ALA A 46 1.49 21.78 4.49
CA ALA A 46 1.59 22.22 3.10
C ALA A 46 2.09 23.67 3.01
N ASP A 47 1.50 24.59 3.80
CA ASP A 47 1.95 25.98 3.86
C ASP A 47 3.41 26.10 4.27
N SER A 48 3.83 25.36 5.30
CA SER A 48 5.21 25.34 5.77
C SER A 48 6.18 24.79 4.70
N MET A 49 5.78 23.73 3.99
CA MET A 49 6.60 23.17 2.91
C MET A 49 6.75 24.14 1.74
N ILE A 50 5.66 24.79 1.33
CA ILE A 50 5.68 25.79 0.24
C ILE A 50 6.59 26.97 0.61
N ALA A 51 6.46 27.50 1.83
CA ALA A 51 7.20 28.67 2.27
C ALA A 51 8.69 28.40 2.53
N ASN A 52 9.02 27.24 3.13
CA ASN A 52 10.35 27.01 3.69
C ASN A 52 11.16 25.93 2.97
N ARG A 53 10.50 25.08 2.16
CA ARG A 53 11.13 23.92 1.49
C ARG A 53 10.62 23.72 0.06
N PRO A 54 10.68 24.74 -0.80
CA PRO A 54 10.16 24.66 -2.17
C PRO A 54 10.81 23.51 -2.94
N GLY A 55 9.99 22.76 -3.70
CA GLY A 55 10.45 21.61 -4.47
C GLY A 55 10.72 20.34 -3.64
N ARG A 56 10.37 20.32 -2.34
CA ARG A 56 10.52 19.18 -1.45
C ARG A 56 9.16 18.66 -1.01
N LEU A 57 9.10 17.38 -0.63
CA LEU A 57 7.87 16.71 -0.16
C LEU A 57 8.10 16.13 1.24
N PRO A 58 7.15 16.29 2.18
CA PRO A 58 7.27 15.72 3.51
C PRO A 58 7.16 14.18 3.44
N HIS A 59 7.89 13.49 4.30
CA HIS A 59 7.93 12.02 4.27
C HIS A 59 7.89 11.37 5.65
N SER A 60 8.71 11.82 6.59
CA SER A 60 8.91 11.14 7.88
C SER A 60 9.49 12.09 8.93
N ILE A 61 10.01 11.53 10.03
CA ILE A 61 10.76 12.24 11.07
C ILE A 61 12.18 11.66 11.13
N LYS A 62 13.18 12.54 11.19
CA LYS A 62 14.57 12.15 11.37
C LYS A 62 14.86 11.77 12.83
N PRO A 63 15.99 11.06 13.11
CA PRO A 63 16.38 10.71 14.47
C PRO A 63 16.56 11.91 15.41
N ASP A 64 16.86 13.10 14.88
CA ASP A 64 16.95 14.35 15.64
C ASP A 64 15.58 15.00 15.93
N GLY A 65 14.49 14.34 15.54
CA GLY A 65 13.13 14.83 15.71
C GLY A 65 12.70 15.89 14.71
N THR A 66 13.51 16.24 13.70
CA THR A 66 13.11 17.18 12.65
C THR A 66 12.34 16.49 11.53
N LEU A 67 11.53 17.27 10.78
CA LEU A 67 10.81 16.76 9.61
C LEU A 67 11.80 16.24 8.55
N ALA A 68 11.63 15.01 8.13
CA ALA A 68 12.31 14.44 6.98
C ALA A 68 11.51 14.78 5.72
N ASP A 69 12.15 15.42 4.75
CA ASP A 69 11.60 15.68 3.43
C ASP A 69 12.45 15.02 2.34
N VAL A 70 11.84 14.82 1.18
CA VAL A 70 12.46 14.11 0.06
C VAL A 70 12.40 14.95 -1.23
N PRO A 71 13.35 14.75 -2.15
CA PRO A 71 13.25 15.32 -3.50
C PRO A 71 12.20 14.58 -4.33
N PRO A 72 11.72 15.18 -5.44
CA PRO A 72 10.75 14.55 -6.33
C PRO A 72 11.15 13.18 -6.89
N ILE A 73 12.45 12.91 -7.00
CA ILE A 73 12.98 11.62 -7.49
C ILE A 73 12.85 10.47 -6.46
N SER A 74 12.48 10.74 -5.22
CA SER A 74 12.28 9.72 -4.20
C SER A 74 11.03 8.91 -4.51
N TRP A 75 11.11 7.57 -4.31
CA TRP A 75 9.99 6.67 -4.53
C TRP A 75 8.71 7.02 -3.75
N VAL A 76 8.86 7.71 -2.64
CA VAL A 76 7.74 8.13 -1.77
C VAL A 76 7.10 9.46 -2.18
N SER A 77 7.62 10.13 -3.21
CA SER A 77 7.23 11.50 -3.55
C SER A 77 5.78 11.68 -3.99
N GLY A 78 5.14 10.62 -4.48
CA GLY A 78 3.74 10.65 -4.94
C GLY A 78 2.70 10.61 -3.82
N PHE A 79 3.07 10.17 -2.61
CA PHE A 79 2.09 9.88 -1.56
C PHE A 79 1.53 11.13 -0.88
N PHE A 80 2.35 12.14 -0.60
CA PHE A 80 1.85 13.37 0.00
C PHE A 80 0.86 14.12 -0.92
N PRO A 81 1.17 14.40 -2.19
CA PRO A 81 0.18 14.96 -3.11
C PRO A 81 -1.03 14.04 -3.28
N GLY A 82 -0.84 12.71 -3.31
CA GLY A 82 -1.94 11.75 -3.36
C GLY A 82 -2.88 11.84 -2.16
N SER A 83 -2.33 11.99 -0.95
CA SER A 83 -3.13 12.20 0.27
C SER A 83 -3.94 13.49 0.22
N LEU A 84 -3.36 14.57 -0.32
CA LEU A 84 -4.08 15.83 -0.53
C LEU A 84 -5.23 15.68 -1.53
N TRP A 85 -5.04 14.88 -2.59
CA TRP A 85 -6.11 14.54 -3.53
C TRP A 85 -7.22 13.75 -2.85
N TYR A 86 -6.94 12.82 -1.94
CA TYR A 86 -7.95 12.08 -1.19
C TYR A 86 -8.71 12.96 -0.21
N ILE A 87 -8.05 13.92 0.45
CA ILE A 87 -8.72 14.91 1.29
C ILE A 87 -9.68 15.76 0.45
N TYR A 88 -9.24 16.23 -0.73
CA TYR A 88 -10.13 16.95 -1.64
C TYR A 88 -11.31 16.08 -2.09
N GLU A 89 -11.07 14.83 -2.49
CA GLU A 89 -12.13 13.90 -2.92
C GLU A 89 -13.21 13.69 -1.85
N TYR A 90 -12.78 13.57 -0.59
CA TYR A 90 -13.69 13.35 0.51
C TYR A 90 -14.48 14.61 0.91
N THR A 91 -13.79 15.74 0.96
CA THR A 91 -14.32 16.97 1.57
C THR A 91 -14.87 17.97 0.56
N GLY A 92 -14.48 17.89 -0.70
CA GLY A 92 -14.76 18.91 -1.72
C GLY A 92 -14.03 20.24 -1.48
N ASN A 93 -13.06 20.30 -0.56
CA ASN A 93 -12.39 21.53 -0.19
C ASN A 93 -11.36 21.96 -1.26
N GLU A 94 -11.67 23.05 -1.99
CA GLU A 94 -10.84 23.57 -3.09
C GLU A 94 -9.42 24.02 -2.66
N ALA A 95 -9.21 24.37 -1.38
CA ALA A 95 -7.87 24.66 -0.90
C ALA A 95 -6.97 23.40 -0.94
N PHE A 96 -7.52 22.22 -0.62
CA PHE A 96 -6.79 20.96 -0.71
C PHE A 96 -6.52 20.53 -2.17
N LYS A 97 -7.42 20.84 -3.10
CA LYS A 97 -7.16 20.69 -4.52
C LYS A 97 -5.98 21.57 -4.96
N ALA A 98 -5.94 22.82 -4.54
CA ALA A 98 -4.84 23.73 -4.87
C ALA A 98 -3.50 23.22 -4.32
N TYR A 99 -3.45 22.73 -3.06
CA TYR A 99 -2.27 22.07 -2.50
C TYR A 99 -1.89 20.83 -3.29
N ALA A 100 -2.84 19.96 -3.59
CA ALA A 100 -2.61 18.73 -4.34
C ALA A 100 -2.02 19.01 -5.73
N GLU A 101 -2.56 19.98 -6.48
CA GLU A 101 -2.03 20.43 -7.77
C GLU A 101 -0.62 20.97 -7.64
N HIS A 102 -0.37 21.80 -6.63
CA HIS A 102 0.95 22.40 -6.38
C HIS A 102 2.04 21.34 -6.17
N PHE A 103 1.80 20.38 -5.26
CA PHE A 103 2.79 19.33 -4.97
C PHE A 103 2.88 18.30 -6.09
N THR A 104 1.79 17.98 -6.77
CA THR A 104 1.80 17.12 -7.96
C THR A 104 2.70 17.70 -9.05
N HIS A 105 2.67 19.02 -9.25
CA HIS A 105 3.48 19.70 -10.25
C HIS A 105 5.00 19.51 -10.03
N TYR A 106 5.47 19.35 -8.80
CA TYR A 106 6.88 19.07 -8.51
C TYR A 106 7.38 17.77 -9.18
N LEU A 107 6.48 16.80 -9.43
CA LEU A 107 6.82 15.53 -10.03
C LEU A 107 6.78 15.54 -11.56
N LYS A 108 6.41 16.65 -12.21
CA LYS A 108 6.21 16.67 -13.68
C LYS A 108 7.41 16.12 -14.47
N LYS A 109 8.64 16.38 -14.05
CA LYS A 109 9.85 15.91 -14.73
C LYS A 109 10.15 14.43 -14.48
N ILE A 110 9.55 13.83 -13.46
CA ILE A 110 9.78 12.43 -13.08
C ILE A 110 9.18 11.46 -14.11
N GLN A 111 8.21 11.87 -14.90
CA GLN A 111 7.64 11.07 -16.01
C GLN A 111 8.69 10.51 -16.99
N TYR A 112 9.89 11.11 -17.05
CA TYR A 112 10.98 10.68 -17.96
C TYR A 112 12.04 9.81 -17.27
N VAL A 113 11.87 9.48 -16.00
CA VAL A 113 12.85 8.68 -15.24
C VAL A 113 12.71 7.21 -15.61
N THR A 114 13.85 6.55 -15.88
CA THR A 114 13.90 5.14 -16.30
C THR A 114 14.73 4.25 -15.36
N LYS A 115 15.26 4.82 -14.24
CA LYS A 115 16.20 4.14 -13.32
C LYS A 115 15.55 3.53 -12.08
N THR A 116 14.22 3.57 -11.97
CA THR A 116 13.45 2.99 -10.86
C THR A 116 12.16 2.37 -11.38
N HIS A 117 11.67 1.37 -10.68
CA HIS A 117 10.35 0.79 -10.92
C HIS A 117 9.22 1.56 -10.23
N ASP A 118 9.54 2.48 -9.32
CA ASP A 118 8.60 3.16 -8.44
C ASP A 118 7.75 4.24 -9.12
N LEU A 119 7.77 4.31 -10.45
CA LEU A 119 6.98 5.30 -11.19
C LEU A 119 5.47 5.19 -10.93
N GLY A 120 4.96 4.01 -10.61
CA GLY A 120 3.57 3.87 -10.17
C GLY A 120 3.32 4.61 -8.86
N PHE A 121 4.14 4.39 -7.84
CA PHE A 121 4.06 5.10 -6.57
C PHE A 121 4.22 6.61 -6.71
N MET A 122 5.18 7.06 -7.52
CA MET A 122 5.42 8.49 -7.72
C MET A 122 4.35 9.16 -8.58
N MET A 123 4.00 8.57 -9.71
CA MET A 123 3.21 9.23 -10.75
C MET A 123 1.74 8.86 -10.71
N TYR A 124 1.39 7.60 -10.38
CA TYR A 124 -0.02 7.23 -10.34
C TYR A 124 -0.71 7.68 -9.05
N CYS A 125 -0.04 7.58 -7.91
CA CYS A 125 -0.58 8.15 -6.65
C CYS A 125 -0.79 9.67 -6.71
N SER A 126 -0.02 10.40 -7.54
CA SER A 126 -0.15 11.85 -7.73
C SER A 126 -0.95 12.20 -8.99
N TYR A 127 -0.35 12.08 -10.18
CA TYR A 127 -0.99 12.42 -11.46
C TYR A 127 -2.18 11.52 -11.81
N GLY A 128 -2.17 10.24 -11.40
CA GLY A 128 -3.31 9.35 -11.58
C GLY A 128 -4.55 9.86 -10.83
N ASN A 129 -4.39 10.21 -9.55
CA ASN A 129 -5.47 10.82 -8.76
C ASN A 129 -5.87 12.19 -9.32
N ALA A 130 -4.90 13.01 -9.73
CA ALA A 130 -5.16 14.31 -10.36
C ALA A 130 -6.02 14.16 -11.63
N TYR A 131 -5.68 13.23 -12.51
CA TYR A 131 -6.47 12.96 -13.71
C TYR A 131 -7.86 12.42 -13.37
N ARG A 132 -7.97 11.45 -12.49
CA ARG A 132 -9.23 10.85 -12.09
C ARG A 132 -10.23 11.87 -11.55
N LEU A 133 -9.75 12.86 -10.81
CA LEU A 133 -10.59 13.85 -10.14
C LEU A 133 -10.87 15.12 -10.96
N THR A 134 -10.01 15.42 -11.95
CA THR A 134 -10.13 16.68 -12.72
C THR A 134 -10.40 16.49 -14.20
N GLY A 135 -10.08 15.33 -14.77
CA GLY A 135 -10.19 15.06 -16.20
C GLY A 135 -9.22 15.87 -17.09
N LYS A 136 -8.20 16.54 -16.51
CA LYS A 136 -7.28 17.38 -17.29
C LYS A 136 -6.38 16.51 -18.20
N GLU A 137 -6.44 16.71 -19.53
CA GLU A 137 -5.67 15.93 -20.51
C GLU A 137 -4.16 16.00 -20.26
N GLU A 138 -3.62 17.11 -19.78
CA GLU A 138 -2.20 17.19 -19.43
C GLU A 138 -1.77 16.18 -18.37
N TYR A 139 -2.64 15.80 -17.45
CA TYR A 139 -2.34 14.78 -16.43
C TYR A 139 -2.37 13.37 -17.01
N LYS A 140 -3.29 13.11 -17.93
CA LYS A 140 -3.33 11.87 -18.72
C LYS A 140 -2.03 11.67 -19.50
N ASP A 141 -1.55 12.69 -20.19
CA ASP A 141 -0.31 12.64 -20.97
C ASP A 141 0.90 12.30 -20.07
N VAL A 142 0.95 12.86 -18.85
CA VAL A 142 1.97 12.55 -17.87
C VAL A 142 1.88 11.08 -17.43
N VAL A 143 0.69 10.55 -17.16
CA VAL A 143 0.48 9.14 -16.76
C VAL A 143 0.96 8.21 -17.88
N VAL A 144 0.56 8.45 -19.13
CA VAL A 144 0.97 7.62 -20.27
C VAL A 144 2.48 7.70 -20.52
N THR A 145 3.07 8.88 -20.41
CA THR A 145 4.54 9.06 -20.54
C THR A 145 5.29 8.34 -19.43
N SER A 146 4.79 8.38 -18.19
CA SER A 146 5.38 7.65 -17.06
C SER A 146 5.35 6.14 -17.29
N ALA A 147 4.27 5.62 -17.86
CA ALA A 147 4.16 4.20 -18.20
C ALA A 147 5.16 3.80 -19.31
N LYS A 148 5.39 4.65 -20.31
CA LYS A 148 6.44 4.43 -21.30
C LYS A 148 7.82 4.35 -20.66
N SER A 149 8.11 5.25 -19.72
CA SER A 149 9.38 5.24 -18.99
C SER A 149 9.53 3.98 -18.12
N LEU A 150 8.48 3.56 -17.40
CA LEU A 150 8.49 2.32 -16.62
C LEU A 150 8.70 1.08 -17.52
N SER A 151 8.06 1.05 -18.69
CA SER A 151 8.15 -0.06 -19.64
C SER A 151 9.56 -0.32 -20.15
N THR A 152 10.45 0.68 -20.12
CA THR A 152 11.86 0.49 -20.50
C THR A 152 12.62 -0.47 -19.57
N ARG A 153 12.08 -0.75 -18.38
CA ARG A 153 12.65 -1.68 -17.40
C ARG A 153 12.17 -3.13 -17.58
N PHE A 154 11.22 -3.36 -18.47
CA PHE A 154 10.71 -4.70 -18.75
C PHE A 154 11.71 -5.50 -19.58
N SER A 155 12.01 -6.72 -19.14
CA SER A 155 12.81 -7.68 -19.91
C SER A 155 11.91 -8.79 -20.45
N PRO A 156 11.81 -8.99 -21.76
CA PRO A 156 11.08 -10.13 -22.32
C PRO A 156 11.67 -11.49 -21.93
N ALA A 157 12.98 -11.58 -21.71
CA ALA A 157 13.62 -12.83 -21.31
C ALA A 157 13.23 -13.23 -19.88
N VAL A 158 13.08 -12.26 -18.98
CA VAL A 158 12.65 -12.49 -17.58
C VAL A 158 11.15 -12.47 -17.45
N GLY A 159 10.45 -11.74 -18.32
CA GLY A 159 9.01 -11.50 -18.22
C GLY A 159 8.62 -10.53 -17.10
N CYS A 160 9.58 -9.77 -16.54
CA CYS A 160 9.37 -8.85 -15.44
C CYS A 160 9.97 -7.46 -15.69
N ILE A 161 9.51 -6.50 -14.88
CA ILE A 161 10.08 -5.16 -14.76
C ILE A 161 11.15 -5.21 -13.68
N LYS A 162 12.39 -4.85 -14.01
CA LYS A 162 13.51 -4.80 -13.07
C LYS A 162 13.28 -3.73 -12.01
N SER A 163 13.42 -4.08 -10.72
CA SER A 163 13.19 -3.15 -9.62
C SER A 163 14.38 -2.22 -9.39
N TRP A 164 15.57 -2.75 -9.22
CA TRP A 164 16.79 -1.99 -8.95
C TRP A 164 17.85 -2.26 -10.00
N GLU A 165 18.83 -1.36 -10.11
CA GLU A 165 20.04 -1.62 -10.88
C GLU A 165 20.85 -2.76 -10.23
N PRO A 166 21.71 -3.46 -11.01
CA PRO A 166 22.54 -4.54 -10.49
C PRO A 166 23.31 -4.12 -9.23
N ARG A 167 23.27 -4.96 -8.21
CA ARG A 167 23.88 -4.66 -6.91
C ARG A 167 24.16 -5.93 -6.11
N VAL A 168 25.02 -5.81 -5.11
CA VAL A 168 25.19 -6.86 -4.10
C VAL A 168 23.98 -6.83 -3.14
N GLY A 169 23.44 -8.00 -2.84
CA GLY A 169 22.35 -8.18 -1.88
C GLY A 169 22.74 -7.78 -0.45
N CYS A 170 21.74 -7.66 0.44
CA CYS A 170 22.00 -7.25 1.83
C CYS A 170 22.81 -8.26 2.64
N ASN A 171 22.89 -9.52 2.21
CA ASN A 171 23.77 -10.55 2.77
C ASN A 171 25.26 -10.31 2.44
N GLY A 172 25.60 -9.35 1.58
CA GLY A 172 26.96 -9.01 1.19
C GLY A 172 27.66 -10.03 0.28
N VAL A 173 26.94 -11.04 -0.19
CA VAL A 173 27.52 -12.19 -0.96
C VAL A 173 26.88 -12.31 -2.34
N ASP A 174 25.55 -12.36 -2.41
CA ASP A 174 24.85 -12.61 -3.66
C ASP A 174 24.88 -11.39 -4.58
N GLN A 175 25.28 -11.58 -5.83
CA GLN A 175 25.14 -10.57 -6.88
C GLN A 175 23.71 -10.64 -7.42
N TRP A 176 23.01 -9.50 -7.41
CA TRP A 176 21.68 -9.36 -7.99
C TRP A 176 21.75 -8.58 -9.30
N ASP A 177 21.65 -9.29 -10.42
CA ASP A 177 21.74 -8.71 -11.75
C ASP A 177 20.38 -8.24 -12.29
N PHE A 178 19.32 -8.95 -11.93
CA PHE A 178 17.95 -8.57 -12.28
C PHE A 178 17.02 -8.79 -11.07
N PRO A 179 17.14 -7.95 -10.03
CA PRO A 179 16.27 -8.06 -8.86
C PRO A 179 14.87 -7.53 -9.15
N VAL A 180 13.87 -8.30 -8.74
CA VAL A 180 12.45 -7.94 -8.74
C VAL A 180 11.96 -8.02 -7.31
N ILE A 181 11.31 -6.98 -6.80
CA ILE A 181 10.71 -6.98 -5.47
C ILE A 181 9.19 -6.99 -5.56
N ILE A 182 8.56 -7.55 -4.52
CA ILE A 182 7.10 -7.70 -4.45
C ILE A 182 6.35 -6.35 -4.56
N ASP A 183 6.96 -5.27 -4.12
CA ASP A 183 6.45 -3.89 -4.21
C ASP A 183 6.10 -3.47 -5.64
N ASN A 184 6.76 -4.08 -6.63
CA ASN A 184 6.54 -3.78 -8.04
C ASN A 184 5.10 -4.10 -8.48
N MET A 185 4.40 -4.99 -7.79
CA MET A 185 2.98 -5.26 -8.05
C MET A 185 2.12 -4.01 -7.95
N MET A 186 2.47 -3.06 -7.07
CA MET A 186 1.77 -1.78 -6.92
C MET A 186 1.99 -0.84 -8.10
N ASN A 187 3.11 -0.96 -8.80
CA ASN A 187 3.45 -0.12 -9.94
C ASN A 187 2.75 -0.57 -11.25
N LEU A 188 2.15 -1.76 -11.26
CA LEU A 188 1.43 -2.29 -12.41
C LEU A 188 0.16 -1.49 -12.73
N GLU A 189 -0.45 -0.84 -11.73
CA GLU A 189 -1.63 -0.01 -11.92
C GLU A 189 -1.39 1.10 -12.95
N LEU A 190 -0.20 1.73 -12.92
CA LEU A 190 0.23 2.70 -13.90
C LEU A 190 0.18 2.15 -15.33
N LEU A 191 0.58 0.89 -15.55
CA LEU A 191 0.57 0.26 -16.86
C LEU A 191 -0.84 -0.10 -17.33
N PHE A 192 -1.66 -0.65 -16.46
CA PHE A 192 -3.06 -0.94 -16.76
C PHE A 192 -3.83 0.34 -17.14
N GLU A 193 -3.65 1.41 -16.35
CA GLU A 193 -4.28 2.69 -16.64
C GLU A 193 -3.75 3.32 -17.93
N ALA A 194 -2.46 3.25 -18.20
CA ALA A 194 -1.91 3.73 -19.46
C ALA A 194 -2.52 3.00 -20.67
N THR A 195 -2.78 1.68 -20.57
CA THR A 195 -3.53 0.94 -21.59
C THR A 195 -4.92 1.51 -21.78
N ARG A 196 -5.68 1.72 -20.69
CA ARG A 196 -7.04 2.26 -20.74
C ARG A 196 -7.06 3.67 -21.35
N LEU A 197 -6.06 4.49 -21.05
CA LEU A 197 -5.99 5.89 -21.48
C LEU A 197 -5.48 6.06 -22.93
N SER A 198 -4.57 5.19 -23.37
CA SER A 198 -3.92 5.32 -24.70
C SER A 198 -4.44 4.32 -25.74
N GLY A 199 -5.06 3.22 -25.31
CA GLY A 199 -5.41 2.09 -26.18
C GLY A 199 -4.23 1.16 -26.50
N ASP A 200 -3.01 1.46 -26.02
CA ASP A 200 -1.83 0.62 -26.24
C ASP A 200 -1.82 -0.58 -25.30
N SER A 201 -2.14 -1.76 -25.84
CA SER A 201 -2.17 -3.02 -25.10
C SER A 201 -0.79 -3.55 -24.68
N THR A 202 0.30 -2.94 -25.14
CA THR A 202 1.67 -3.36 -24.76
C THR A 202 1.89 -3.23 -23.26
N PHE A 203 1.39 -2.16 -22.65
CA PHE A 203 1.48 -1.95 -21.19
C PHE A 203 0.73 -3.04 -20.41
N HIS A 204 -0.49 -3.39 -20.86
CA HIS A 204 -1.28 -4.47 -20.25
C HIS A 204 -0.54 -5.81 -20.30
N LYS A 205 0.03 -6.15 -21.46
CA LYS A 205 0.79 -7.41 -21.63
C LYS A 205 2.00 -7.49 -20.72
N MET A 206 2.72 -6.38 -20.54
CA MET A 206 3.86 -6.29 -19.62
C MET A 206 3.41 -6.46 -18.16
N ALA A 207 2.31 -5.81 -17.76
CA ALA A 207 1.76 -5.93 -16.41
C ALA A 207 1.31 -7.36 -16.10
N VAL A 208 0.58 -8.02 -17.00
CA VAL A 208 0.14 -9.41 -16.86
C VAL A 208 1.33 -10.37 -16.79
N SER A 209 2.34 -10.19 -17.68
CA SER A 209 3.57 -11.02 -17.66
C SER A 209 4.28 -10.89 -16.31
N HIS A 210 4.44 -9.66 -15.80
CA HIS A 210 5.06 -9.42 -14.51
C HIS A 210 4.27 -10.07 -13.36
N ALA A 211 2.94 -9.89 -13.33
CA ALA A 211 2.08 -10.45 -12.31
C ALA A 211 2.12 -11.99 -12.28
N ASN A 212 2.12 -12.66 -13.45
CA ASN A 212 2.22 -14.10 -13.55
C ASN A 212 3.55 -14.63 -13.01
N ASN A 213 4.67 -13.98 -13.36
CA ASN A 213 5.99 -14.36 -12.82
C ASN A 213 6.08 -14.10 -11.32
N THR A 214 5.47 -13.02 -10.82
CA THR A 214 5.42 -12.74 -9.38
C THR A 214 4.58 -13.78 -8.64
N MET A 215 3.42 -14.16 -9.18
CA MET A 215 2.58 -15.22 -8.60
C MET A 215 3.32 -16.55 -8.50
N GLN A 216 4.12 -16.90 -9.51
CA GLN A 216 4.88 -18.14 -9.54
C GLN A 216 6.08 -18.13 -8.61
N ASN A 217 6.82 -17.00 -8.50
CA ASN A 217 8.16 -17.00 -7.94
C ASN A 217 8.30 -16.23 -6.61
N HIS A 218 7.36 -15.29 -6.30
CA HIS A 218 7.38 -14.53 -5.04
C HIS A 218 6.45 -15.12 -3.96
N ILE A 219 5.55 -16.03 -4.33
CA ILE A 219 4.61 -16.63 -3.38
C ILE A 219 5.11 -18.01 -2.97
N ARG A 220 5.16 -18.26 -1.66
CA ARG A 220 5.34 -19.62 -1.11
C ARG A 220 3.99 -20.31 -1.14
N HIS A 221 3.84 -21.30 -2.02
CA HIS A 221 2.54 -21.96 -2.25
C HIS A 221 2.11 -22.89 -1.12
N GLU A 222 3.00 -23.16 -0.15
CA GLU A 222 2.73 -23.98 1.03
C GLU A 222 1.84 -23.25 2.04
N ASP A 223 2.04 -21.93 2.20
CA ASP A 223 1.36 -21.11 3.19
C ASP A 223 0.86 -19.76 2.67
N TYR A 224 1.14 -19.42 1.41
CA TYR A 224 0.82 -18.15 0.76
C TYR A 224 1.48 -16.92 1.39
N SER A 225 2.62 -17.11 2.03
CA SER A 225 3.52 -16.03 2.41
C SER A 225 4.38 -15.56 1.23
N THR A 226 5.02 -14.39 1.35
CA THR A 226 5.75 -13.78 0.23
C THR A 226 7.25 -13.72 0.46
N TYR A 227 8.05 -13.97 -0.60
CA TYR A 227 9.42 -13.51 -0.69
C TYR A 227 9.45 -12.02 -1.04
N HIS A 228 10.38 -11.28 -0.45
CA HIS A 228 10.55 -9.87 -0.78
C HIS A 228 11.24 -9.68 -2.14
N VAL A 229 12.37 -10.35 -2.36
CA VAL A 229 13.22 -10.21 -3.55
C VAL A 229 13.35 -11.54 -4.27
N VAL A 230 13.15 -11.53 -5.59
CA VAL A 230 13.55 -12.62 -6.47
C VAL A 230 14.56 -12.07 -7.47
N ASN A 231 15.77 -12.65 -7.50
CA ASN A 231 16.78 -12.32 -8.51
C ASN A 231 16.71 -13.29 -9.66
N TYR A 232 16.70 -12.76 -10.87
CA TYR A 232 16.64 -13.53 -12.09
C TYR A 232 17.93 -13.41 -12.89
N ASN A 233 18.28 -14.46 -13.63
CA ASN A 233 19.28 -14.38 -14.68
C ASN A 233 18.73 -13.52 -15.84
N PRO A 234 19.38 -12.40 -16.21
CA PRO A 234 18.85 -11.48 -17.21
C PRO A 234 18.78 -12.05 -18.62
N THR A 235 19.53 -13.14 -18.91
CA THR A 235 19.60 -13.78 -20.23
C THR A 235 18.61 -14.93 -20.36
N THR A 236 18.50 -15.77 -19.33
CA THR A 236 17.69 -17.00 -19.38
C THR A 236 16.31 -16.84 -18.74
N GLY A 237 16.12 -15.81 -17.91
CA GLY A 237 14.91 -15.63 -17.11
C GLY A 237 14.79 -16.58 -15.91
N ALA A 238 15.78 -17.43 -15.67
CA ALA A 238 15.76 -18.38 -14.54
C ALA A 238 15.88 -17.65 -13.21
N VAL A 239 15.16 -18.14 -12.18
CA VAL A 239 15.31 -17.68 -10.80
C VAL A 239 16.67 -18.15 -10.28
N GLU A 240 17.47 -17.23 -9.75
CA GLU A 240 18.78 -17.52 -9.13
C GLU A 240 18.68 -17.51 -7.61
N HIS A 241 17.98 -16.53 -7.04
CA HIS A 241 17.86 -16.36 -5.59
C HIS A 241 16.48 -15.82 -5.21
N GLN A 242 15.97 -16.30 -4.08
CA GLN A 242 14.83 -15.74 -3.37
C GLN A 242 15.35 -15.24 -2.02
N ARG A 243 15.22 -13.93 -1.77
CA ARG A 243 15.88 -13.22 -0.66
C ARG A 243 14.98 -12.17 -0.04
N THR A 244 15.50 -11.52 0.99
CA THR A 244 14.92 -10.30 1.53
C THR A 244 15.94 -9.16 1.57
N GLN A 245 15.43 -7.93 1.53
CA GLN A 245 16.17 -6.69 1.76
C GLN A 245 15.61 -5.94 2.98
N GLN A 246 14.30 -6.07 3.23
CA GLN A 246 13.58 -5.33 4.25
C GLN A 246 12.97 -6.25 5.32
N GLY A 247 12.87 -7.56 5.07
CA GLY A 247 12.43 -8.57 6.04
C GLY A 247 13.53 -9.06 6.96
N PHE A 248 13.16 -9.85 7.95
CA PHE A 248 14.02 -10.39 9.00
C PHE A 248 14.98 -11.46 8.49
N ALA A 249 14.47 -12.43 7.74
CA ALA A 249 15.19 -13.56 7.16
C ALA A 249 14.75 -13.78 5.71
N ASP A 250 15.56 -14.48 4.91
CA ASP A 250 15.23 -14.78 3.51
C ASP A 250 13.94 -15.61 3.37
N ASN A 251 13.66 -16.46 4.37
CA ASN A 251 12.46 -17.28 4.45
C ASN A 251 11.36 -16.67 5.35
N SER A 252 11.56 -15.48 5.94
CA SER A 252 10.54 -14.80 6.73
C SER A 252 9.53 -14.05 5.86
N THR A 253 8.49 -13.52 6.48
CA THR A 253 7.45 -12.75 5.81
C THR A 253 7.43 -11.32 6.30
N TRP A 254 8.04 -10.44 5.51
CA TRP A 254 7.96 -9.01 5.71
C TRP A 254 6.51 -8.53 5.55
N SER A 255 5.93 -7.90 6.58
CA SER A 255 4.50 -7.63 6.63
C SER A 255 4.02 -6.68 5.53
N ARG A 256 4.80 -5.67 5.19
CA ARG A 256 4.44 -4.75 4.10
C ARG A 256 4.60 -5.42 2.73
N GLY A 257 5.52 -6.37 2.56
CA GLY A 257 5.60 -7.18 1.34
C GLY A 257 4.34 -8.02 1.12
N GLN A 258 3.83 -8.64 2.18
CA GLN A 258 2.55 -9.36 2.13
C GLN A 258 1.39 -8.41 1.79
N ALA A 259 1.39 -7.19 2.35
CA ALA A 259 0.40 -6.16 2.05
C ALA A 259 0.42 -5.75 0.56
N TRP A 260 1.63 -5.54 0.00
CA TRP A 260 1.79 -5.22 -1.42
C TRP A 260 1.25 -6.33 -2.32
N ALA A 261 1.46 -7.59 -1.96
CA ALA A 261 0.94 -8.72 -2.71
C ALA A 261 -0.59 -8.77 -2.69
N ILE A 262 -1.24 -8.64 -1.52
CA ILE A 262 -2.70 -8.62 -1.39
C ILE A 262 -3.30 -7.53 -2.30
N TYR A 263 -2.82 -6.31 -2.15
CA TYR A 263 -3.29 -5.17 -2.95
C TYR A 263 -2.99 -5.37 -4.43
N GLY A 264 -1.75 -5.76 -4.76
CA GLY A 264 -1.28 -5.90 -6.14
C GLY A 264 -2.02 -6.98 -6.93
N PHE A 265 -2.30 -8.14 -6.35
CA PHE A 265 -3.11 -9.16 -7.04
C PHE A 265 -4.59 -8.78 -7.11
N THR A 266 -5.12 -8.05 -6.12
CA THR A 266 -6.48 -7.49 -6.19
C THR A 266 -6.62 -6.53 -7.36
N LEU A 267 -5.68 -5.60 -7.54
CA LEU A 267 -5.70 -4.69 -8.69
C LEU A 267 -5.53 -5.44 -10.03
N CYS A 268 -4.70 -6.49 -10.08
CA CYS A 268 -4.59 -7.31 -11.29
C CYS A 268 -5.94 -7.94 -11.67
N TYR A 269 -6.66 -8.48 -10.70
CA TYR A 269 -8.03 -8.98 -10.94
C TYR A 269 -8.96 -7.87 -11.47
N ARG A 270 -8.97 -6.69 -10.86
CA ARG A 270 -9.78 -5.53 -11.28
C ARG A 270 -9.62 -5.20 -12.77
N TYR A 271 -8.37 -5.26 -13.27
CA TYR A 271 -8.07 -4.88 -14.66
C TYR A 271 -8.16 -6.02 -15.67
N THR A 272 -8.08 -7.27 -15.23
CA THR A 272 -8.04 -8.43 -16.14
C THR A 272 -9.28 -9.31 -16.07
N GLY A 273 -9.93 -9.38 -14.91
CA GLY A 273 -10.98 -10.37 -14.63
C GLY A 273 -10.46 -11.80 -14.51
N ASP A 274 -9.13 -12.03 -14.50
CA ASP A 274 -8.54 -13.36 -14.36
C ASP A 274 -8.71 -13.87 -12.94
N VAL A 275 -9.49 -14.94 -12.79
CA VAL A 275 -9.83 -15.54 -11.49
C VAL A 275 -8.61 -16.05 -10.72
N ALA A 276 -7.50 -16.38 -11.40
CA ALA A 276 -6.28 -16.80 -10.72
C ALA A 276 -5.72 -15.68 -9.81
N TYR A 277 -5.84 -14.41 -10.21
CA TYR A 277 -5.45 -13.28 -9.37
C TYR A 277 -6.39 -13.08 -8.18
N LEU A 278 -7.68 -13.34 -8.34
CA LEU A 278 -8.64 -13.29 -7.24
C LEU A 278 -8.37 -14.40 -6.21
N GLU A 279 -8.11 -15.61 -6.69
CA GLU A 279 -7.82 -16.75 -5.83
C GLU A 279 -6.55 -16.54 -5.02
N ILE A 280 -5.46 -16.10 -5.67
CA ILE A 280 -4.20 -15.85 -4.96
C ILE A 280 -4.32 -14.68 -3.97
N ALA A 281 -5.03 -13.59 -4.32
CA ALA A 281 -5.25 -12.46 -3.42
C ALA A 281 -6.02 -12.88 -2.14
N ASN A 282 -7.06 -13.73 -2.28
CA ASN A 282 -7.78 -14.28 -1.13
C ASN A 282 -6.88 -15.12 -0.23
N LYS A 283 -6.05 -16.00 -0.79
CA LYS A 283 -5.13 -16.86 -0.03
C LYS A 283 -4.03 -16.05 0.68
N LEU A 284 -3.51 -15.01 0.02
CA LEU A 284 -2.58 -14.07 0.63
C LEU A 284 -3.20 -13.31 1.81
N ALA A 285 -4.49 -12.96 1.70
CA ALA A 285 -5.24 -12.33 2.79
C ALA A 285 -5.53 -13.32 3.92
N ASP A 286 -5.87 -14.57 3.61
CA ASP A 286 -6.07 -15.64 4.60
C ASP A 286 -4.81 -15.90 5.43
N PHE A 287 -3.61 -15.88 4.81
CA PHE A 287 -2.35 -15.92 5.55
C PHE A 287 -2.28 -14.86 6.66
N VAL A 288 -2.72 -13.64 6.38
CA VAL A 288 -2.73 -12.56 7.38
C VAL A 288 -3.80 -12.76 8.44
N ILE A 289 -5.04 -13.07 8.00
CA ILE A 289 -6.21 -13.17 8.87
C ILE A 289 -6.06 -14.32 9.87
N ASP A 290 -5.53 -15.45 9.42
CA ASP A 290 -5.39 -16.67 10.21
C ASP A 290 -4.01 -16.77 10.91
N ASN A 291 -3.13 -15.77 10.73
CA ASN A 291 -1.80 -15.79 11.32
C ASN A 291 -1.85 -15.60 12.84
N PRO A 292 -1.40 -16.57 13.64
CA PRO A 292 -1.41 -16.46 15.11
C PRO A 292 -0.49 -15.36 15.66
N ARG A 293 0.39 -14.82 14.80
CA ARG A 293 1.30 -13.71 15.12
C ARG A 293 0.73 -12.34 14.76
N LEU A 294 -0.44 -12.28 14.13
CA LEU A 294 -1.14 -11.02 13.96
C LEU A 294 -1.63 -10.56 15.33
N PRO A 295 -1.17 -9.40 15.83
CA PRO A 295 -1.58 -8.93 17.13
C PRO A 295 -3.07 -8.65 17.24
N GLU A 296 -3.59 -8.63 18.48
CA GLU A 296 -5.02 -8.43 18.74
C GLU A 296 -5.58 -7.15 18.10
N ASP A 297 -4.79 -6.09 18.04
CA ASP A 297 -5.17 -4.82 17.38
C ASP A 297 -5.11 -4.87 15.85
N ALA A 298 -4.77 -6.00 15.26
CA ALA A 298 -4.58 -6.24 13.83
C ALA A 298 -3.53 -5.35 13.14
N ILE A 299 -2.66 -4.66 13.89
CA ILE A 299 -1.52 -3.96 13.31
C ILE A 299 -0.31 -4.89 13.36
N PRO A 300 0.24 -5.33 12.22
CA PRO A 300 1.31 -6.33 12.21
C PRO A 300 2.62 -5.79 12.78
N VAL A 301 3.45 -6.68 13.30
CA VAL A 301 4.87 -6.43 13.47
C VAL A 301 5.50 -6.30 12.08
N TRP A 302 6.59 -5.55 11.94
CA TRP A 302 7.25 -5.29 10.65
C TRP A 302 7.61 -6.56 9.85
N ASP A 303 7.81 -7.69 10.53
CA ASP A 303 7.98 -9.02 9.94
C ASP A 303 7.34 -10.06 10.86
N TYR A 304 6.58 -11.00 10.29
CA TYR A 304 5.81 -11.98 11.07
C TYR A 304 6.69 -12.99 11.81
N ASN A 305 7.95 -13.15 11.42
CA ASN A 305 8.83 -14.21 11.91
C ASN A 305 10.01 -13.70 12.76
N VAL A 306 9.95 -12.45 13.23
CA VAL A 306 11.03 -11.87 14.05
C VAL A 306 11.28 -12.69 15.31
N GLY A 307 12.49 -13.26 15.43
CA GLY A 307 12.93 -14.04 16.59
C GLY A 307 12.33 -15.44 16.69
N GLU A 308 11.68 -15.93 15.64
CA GLU A 308 11.14 -17.29 15.59
C GLU A 308 12.23 -18.31 15.24
N GLU A 309 12.10 -19.53 15.78
CA GLU A 309 13.00 -20.63 15.48
C GLU A 309 12.93 -21.02 13.98
N GLY A 310 14.06 -21.32 13.36
CA GLY A 310 14.16 -21.66 11.93
C GLY A 310 14.31 -20.47 10.98
N PHE A 311 14.27 -19.23 11.51
CA PHE A 311 14.46 -18.02 10.72
C PHE A 311 15.81 -17.37 11.05
N VAL A 312 16.79 -17.55 10.15
CA VAL A 312 18.12 -16.97 10.31
C VAL A 312 18.12 -15.53 9.80
N PRO A 313 18.36 -14.54 10.67
CA PRO A 313 18.30 -13.15 10.25
C PRO A 313 19.37 -12.81 9.21
N VAL A 314 19.03 -11.95 8.25
CA VAL A 314 19.97 -11.50 7.19
C VAL A 314 21.07 -10.58 7.70
N LYS A 315 20.95 -10.12 8.94
CA LYS A 315 21.96 -9.34 9.66
C LYS A 315 22.01 -9.77 11.12
N GLU A 316 23.13 -9.51 11.76
CA GLU A 316 23.24 -9.67 13.21
C GLU A 316 22.37 -8.62 13.92
N TYR A 317 21.56 -9.08 14.87
CA TYR A 317 20.74 -8.27 15.77
C TYR A 317 21.08 -8.59 17.22
N THR A 318 21.04 -7.57 18.08
CA THR A 318 21.09 -7.83 19.51
C THR A 318 19.76 -8.42 19.99
N PRO A 319 19.74 -9.15 21.14
CA PRO A 319 18.51 -9.64 21.73
C PRO A 319 17.47 -8.52 21.95
N GLU A 320 17.90 -7.31 22.32
CA GLU A 320 17.04 -6.15 22.53
C GLU A 320 16.40 -5.67 21.22
N GLN A 321 17.14 -5.68 20.10
CA GLN A 321 16.59 -5.35 18.78
C GLN A 321 15.52 -6.35 18.33
N ILE A 322 15.77 -7.65 18.56
CA ILE A 322 14.77 -8.70 18.27
C ILE A 322 13.52 -8.53 19.16
N ALA A 323 13.71 -8.17 20.43
CA ALA A 323 12.62 -8.00 21.38
C ALA A 323 11.74 -6.75 21.11
N GLN A 324 12.26 -5.73 20.41
CA GLN A 324 11.51 -4.50 20.12
C GLN A 324 10.23 -4.76 19.32
N LYS A 325 10.26 -5.63 18.31
CA LYS A 325 9.13 -6.00 17.44
C LYS A 325 8.23 -4.81 17.08
N PRO A 326 8.77 -3.71 16.49
CA PRO A 326 7.97 -2.52 16.18
C PRO A 326 6.82 -2.85 15.24
N ARG A 327 5.70 -2.17 15.44
CA ARG A 327 4.51 -2.29 14.60
C ARG A 327 4.74 -1.58 13.27
N ASP A 328 4.07 -2.03 12.23
CA ASP A 328 4.07 -1.35 10.94
C ASP A 328 2.65 -0.91 10.55
N ALA A 329 2.29 0.30 10.95
CA ALA A 329 1.02 0.92 10.61
C ALA A 329 0.84 1.06 9.08
N SER A 330 1.95 1.20 8.33
CA SER A 330 1.88 1.29 6.87
C SER A 330 1.42 -0.03 6.25
N ALA A 331 1.89 -1.16 6.75
CA ALA A 331 1.45 -2.47 6.28
C ALA A 331 -0.05 -2.68 6.53
N ALA A 332 -0.53 -2.31 7.74
CA ALA A 332 -1.96 -2.39 8.06
C ALA A 332 -2.82 -1.50 7.15
N ALA A 333 -2.39 -0.28 6.87
CA ALA A 333 -3.11 0.65 5.99
C ALA A 333 -3.25 0.10 4.56
N VAL A 334 -2.17 -0.45 4.00
CA VAL A 334 -2.17 -1.09 2.67
C VAL A 334 -3.06 -2.34 2.66
N MET A 335 -2.94 -3.21 3.69
CA MET A 335 -3.78 -4.40 3.82
C MET A 335 -5.26 -4.03 3.90
N ALA A 336 -5.63 -3.07 4.74
CA ALA A 336 -7.00 -2.62 4.89
C ALA A 336 -7.58 -2.12 3.56
N SER A 337 -6.81 -1.29 2.83
CA SER A 337 -7.23 -0.79 1.51
C SER A 337 -7.40 -1.92 0.49
N GLY A 338 -6.44 -2.84 0.40
CA GLY A 338 -6.50 -4.00 -0.50
C GLY A 338 -7.64 -4.96 -0.16
N MET A 339 -7.83 -5.29 1.13
CA MET A 339 -8.87 -6.20 1.60
C MET A 339 -10.29 -5.66 1.37
N LEU A 340 -10.51 -4.34 1.56
CA LEU A 340 -11.80 -3.71 1.27
C LEU A 340 -12.17 -3.84 -0.21
N GLU A 341 -11.23 -3.63 -1.11
CA GLU A 341 -11.48 -3.83 -2.53
C GLU A 341 -11.67 -5.32 -2.85
N LEU A 342 -10.81 -6.20 -2.34
CA LEU A 342 -10.89 -7.65 -2.55
C LEU A 342 -12.25 -8.22 -2.11
N ALA A 343 -12.81 -7.70 -1.02
CA ALA A 343 -14.11 -8.10 -0.51
C ALA A 343 -15.23 -7.88 -1.54
N THR A 344 -15.12 -6.86 -2.40
CA THR A 344 -16.14 -6.60 -3.43
C THR A 344 -16.18 -7.65 -4.54
N TYR A 345 -15.16 -8.49 -4.65
CA TYR A 345 -15.01 -9.54 -5.65
C TYR A 345 -15.15 -10.95 -5.07
N SER A 346 -15.02 -11.09 -3.76
CA SER A 346 -15.02 -12.39 -3.06
C SER A 346 -16.43 -12.89 -2.77
N ASN A 347 -16.57 -14.19 -2.49
CA ASN A 347 -17.83 -14.72 -2.01
C ASN A 347 -18.21 -14.13 -0.64
N GLU A 348 -19.49 -14.25 -0.24
CA GLU A 348 -20.04 -13.60 0.96
C GLU A 348 -19.25 -13.95 2.24
N ALA A 349 -18.89 -15.21 2.45
CA ALA A 349 -18.16 -15.64 3.64
C ALA A 349 -16.76 -15.03 3.70
N GLN A 350 -16.04 -15.03 2.59
CA GLN A 350 -14.70 -14.43 2.49
C GLN A 350 -14.76 -12.91 2.56
N ALA A 351 -15.73 -12.29 1.91
CA ALA A 351 -15.96 -10.86 1.98
C ALA A 351 -16.17 -10.38 3.43
N ALA A 352 -16.98 -11.13 4.21
CA ALA A 352 -17.20 -10.81 5.62
C ALA A 352 -15.90 -10.85 6.45
N ARG A 353 -15.02 -11.83 6.23
CA ARG A 353 -13.73 -11.95 6.92
C ARG A 353 -12.80 -10.79 6.56
N LEU A 354 -12.71 -10.47 5.27
CA LEU A 354 -11.88 -9.38 4.74
C LEU A 354 -12.32 -8.03 5.31
N VAL A 355 -13.63 -7.74 5.28
CA VAL A 355 -14.18 -6.49 5.82
C VAL A 355 -13.96 -6.39 7.32
N ALA A 356 -14.25 -7.44 8.09
CA ALA A 356 -14.05 -7.43 9.54
C ALA A 356 -12.59 -7.16 9.91
N THR A 357 -11.64 -7.75 9.18
CA THR A 357 -10.20 -7.53 9.43
C THR A 357 -9.77 -6.12 9.04
N ALA A 358 -10.21 -5.63 7.88
CA ALA A 358 -9.91 -4.27 7.43
C ALA A 358 -10.50 -3.21 8.37
N GLU A 359 -11.74 -3.39 8.83
CA GLU A 359 -12.38 -2.50 9.81
C GLU A 359 -11.62 -2.51 11.14
N LYS A 360 -11.16 -3.68 11.62
CA LYS A 360 -10.35 -3.78 12.83
C LYS A 360 -9.03 -3.02 12.69
N MET A 361 -8.32 -3.18 11.55
CA MET A 361 -7.12 -2.40 11.24
C MET A 361 -7.40 -0.90 11.24
N LEU A 362 -8.45 -0.45 10.55
CA LEU A 362 -8.81 0.97 10.47
C LEU A 362 -9.23 1.55 11.82
N CYS A 363 -9.98 0.80 12.64
CA CYS A 363 -10.32 1.22 14.00
C CYS A 363 -9.06 1.39 14.86
N SER A 364 -8.09 0.49 14.75
CA SER A 364 -6.81 0.59 15.46
C SER A 364 -6.00 1.77 14.97
N LEU A 365 -5.84 1.93 13.65
CA LEU A 365 -5.13 3.05 13.03
C LEU A 365 -5.75 4.40 13.40
N SER A 366 -7.08 4.48 13.54
CA SER A 366 -7.81 5.70 13.94
C SER A 366 -7.79 5.96 15.44
N SER A 367 -7.22 5.07 16.23
CA SER A 367 -7.12 5.22 17.69
C SER A 367 -5.96 6.16 18.08
N LYS A 368 -6.01 6.66 19.33
CA LYS A 368 -4.92 7.45 19.94
C LYS A 368 -3.56 6.74 20.00
N ASN A 369 -3.54 5.42 19.82
CA ASN A 369 -2.30 4.64 19.82
C ASN A 369 -1.55 4.74 18.49
N TYR A 370 -2.23 5.07 17.40
CA TYR A 370 -1.64 5.14 16.05
C TYR A 370 -1.87 6.47 15.35
N THR A 371 -2.94 7.20 15.66
CA THR A 371 -3.19 8.55 15.11
C THR A 371 -2.61 9.60 16.04
N ALA A 372 -1.76 10.47 15.50
CA ALA A 372 -1.20 11.60 16.21
C ALA A 372 -2.25 12.65 16.54
N LYS A 373 -2.05 13.37 17.66
CA LYS A 373 -2.85 14.55 17.94
C LYS A 373 -2.52 15.67 16.96
N VAL A 374 -3.52 16.51 16.68
CA VAL A 374 -3.34 17.68 15.82
C VAL A 374 -2.20 18.57 16.35
N GLY A 375 -1.28 18.92 15.47
CA GLY A 375 -0.08 19.69 15.77
C GLY A 375 1.15 18.87 16.20
N GLU A 376 0.98 17.59 16.54
CA GLU A 376 2.07 16.68 16.88
C GLU A 376 2.60 15.92 15.63
N ASN A 377 3.58 15.02 15.83
CA ASN A 377 4.12 14.10 14.82
C ASN A 377 4.59 14.79 13.52
N LYS A 378 5.08 16.02 13.62
CA LYS A 378 5.41 16.89 12.47
C LYS A 378 4.26 16.99 11.45
N ARG A 379 3.02 16.90 11.94
CA ARG A 379 1.77 16.98 11.18
C ARG A 379 1.53 15.80 10.22
N MET A 380 2.24 14.69 10.39
CA MET A 380 1.89 13.42 9.78
C MET A 380 0.78 12.74 10.59
N LEU A 381 -0.10 11.96 9.92
CA LEU A 381 -1.30 11.41 10.55
C LEU A 381 -0.99 10.21 11.44
N LEU A 382 -0.36 9.18 10.86
CA LEU A 382 -0.08 7.93 11.55
C LEU A 382 1.30 7.92 12.18
N MET A 383 1.41 7.23 13.29
CA MET A 383 2.64 6.87 13.99
C MET A 383 2.98 5.40 13.74
N HIS A 384 4.15 4.95 14.20
CA HIS A 384 4.50 3.53 14.35
C HIS A 384 4.56 2.75 13.04
N SER A 385 5.30 3.26 12.06
CA SER A 385 5.61 2.52 10.82
C SER A 385 7.11 2.18 10.73
N VAL A 386 7.45 1.22 9.86
CA VAL A 386 8.83 0.77 9.65
C VAL A 386 9.14 0.70 8.16
N THR A 387 10.12 1.49 7.68
CA THR A 387 10.58 1.38 6.29
C THR A 387 11.45 0.14 6.08
N ALA A 388 12.57 0.05 6.80
CA ALA A 388 13.50 -1.08 6.62
C ALA A 388 14.33 -1.33 7.90
N PHE A 389 13.86 -2.22 8.74
CA PHE A 389 14.52 -2.57 10.00
C PHE A 389 15.96 -3.10 9.80
N PRO A 390 16.26 -3.99 8.80
CA PRO A 390 17.61 -4.54 8.62
C PRO A 390 18.70 -3.50 8.38
N ILE A 391 18.34 -2.33 7.82
CA ILE A 391 19.30 -1.27 7.53
C ILE A 391 19.15 -0.06 8.47
N GLY A 392 18.37 -0.20 9.54
CA GLY A 392 18.17 0.85 10.55
C GLY A 392 17.46 2.09 10.02
N ARG A 393 16.61 1.94 9.00
CA ARG A 393 15.98 3.07 8.32
C ARG A 393 14.53 3.23 8.72
N GLU A 394 14.20 4.42 9.28
CA GLU A 394 12.83 4.85 9.57
C GLU A 394 12.05 3.78 10.35
N ILE A 395 12.48 3.54 11.60
CA ILE A 395 11.91 2.56 12.51
C ILE A 395 11.05 3.29 13.53
N ASP A 396 9.80 2.87 13.69
CA ASP A 396 8.83 3.43 14.64
C ASP A 396 8.59 4.93 14.45
N VAL A 397 8.36 5.35 13.21
CA VAL A 397 8.17 6.75 12.79
C VAL A 397 6.96 6.89 11.86
N PRO A 398 6.43 8.12 11.65
CA PRO A 398 5.43 8.36 10.61
C PRO A 398 6.01 8.16 9.22
N LEU A 399 5.17 7.72 8.27
CA LEU A 399 5.55 7.56 6.88
C LEU A 399 4.43 8.07 5.95
N SER A 400 4.79 8.88 4.95
CA SER A 400 3.80 9.48 4.04
C SER A 400 2.92 8.47 3.30
N TYR A 401 3.44 7.27 3.03
CA TYR A 401 2.65 6.21 2.40
C TYR A 401 1.70 5.50 3.39
N ALA A 402 2.00 5.49 4.69
CA ALA A 402 1.05 5.02 5.69
C ALA A 402 -0.20 5.90 5.70
N ASP A 403 -0.02 7.22 5.72
CA ASP A 403 -1.09 8.20 5.67
C ASP A 403 -1.91 8.09 4.37
N TYR A 404 -1.22 7.92 3.22
CA TYR A 404 -1.86 7.77 1.92
C TYR A 404 -2.81 6.58 1.88
N TYR A 405 -2.33 5.38 2.24
CA TYR A 405 -3.16 4.18 2.19
C TYR A 405 -4.22 4.13 3.29
N TYR A 406 -3.99 4.79 4.42
CA TYR A 406 -5.02 4.99 5.44
C TYR A 406 -6.19 5.82 4.92
N LEU A 407 -5.94 6.97 4.32
CA LEU A 407 -6.97 7.82 3.72
C LEU A 407 -7.67 7.09 2.55
N GLU A 408 -6.92 6.36 1.72
CA GLU A 408 -7.51 5.55 0.66
C GLU A 408 -8.45 4.47 1.20
N ALA A 409 -8.05 3.76 2.25
CA ALA A 409 -8.87 2.72 2.84
C ALA A 409 -10.17 3.28 3.44
N LEU A 410 -10.11 4.43 4.11
CA LEU A 410 -11.30 5.13 4.59
C LEU A 410 -12.23 5.56 3.45
N LEU A 411 -11.67 6.08 2.36
CA LEU A 411 -12.45 6.42 1.16
C LEU A 411 -13.10 5.18 0.53
N ARG A 412 -12.38 4.06 0.43
CA ARG A 412 -12.92 2.80 -0.08
C ARG A 412 -14.05 2.30 0.80
N TRP A 413 -13.87 2.32 2.11
CA TRP A 413 -14.93 1.92 3.05
C TRP A 413 -16.20 2.77 2.86
N ASN A 414 -16.04 4.11 2.79
CA ASN A 414 -17.16 5.01 2.56
C ASN A 414 -17.87 4.79 1.22
N LYS A 415 -17.15 4.43 0.16
CA LYS A 415 -17.73 4.11 -1.15
C LYS A 415 -18.51 2.79 -1.15
N ILE A 416 -18.10 1.84 -0.34
CA ILE A 416 -18.73 0.50 -0.28
C ILE A 416 -19.92 0.51 0.69
N PHE A 417 -19.75 1.13 1.85
CA PHE A 417 -20.71 1.03 2.98
C PHE A 417 -21.31 2.36 3.43
N GLY A 418 -20.75 3.49 3.00
CA GLY A 418 -21.26 4.81 3.38
C GLY A 418 -22.68 5.03 2.85
N ALA A 419 -23.56 5.59 3.68
CA ALA A 419 -24.85 6.07 3.21
C ALA A 419 -24.60 7.19 2.17
N LYS A 420 -25.17 7.01 0.97
CA LYS A 420 -25.19 8.07 -0.06
C LYS A 420 -26.09 9.20 0.37
#